data_f903e3293cf7a6c0f51f56d17eb674cd
#
_entry.id   f903e3293cf7a6c0f51f56d17eb674cd
#
_cell.length_a   1.000
_cell.length_b   1.000
_cell.length_c   1.000
_cell.angle_alpha   90.00
_cell.angle_beta   90.00
_cell.angle_gamma   90.00
#
_symmetry.space_group_name_H-M   'P 1'
#
loop_
_entity.id
_entity.type
_entity.pdbx_description
1 polymer ?
#
loop_
_entity_poly.entity_id
_entity_poly.type
_entity_poly.pdbx_seq_one_letter_code
_entity_poly.pdbx_strand_id
1 'polypeptide(L)' 'MKKVLILEDEVNIRSFVVINLTRAGYYAIEAGTGQEALDR' A
#
# COMPACT_ATOMS: atom_id res chain seq x y z
N MET A 1 -6.52 -9.04 -11.44
CA MET A 1 -5.77 -8.73 -10.23
C MET A 1 -6.40 -7.54 -9.52
N LYS A 2 -6.61 -7.66 -8.23
CA LYS A 2 -7.19 -6.58 -7.45
C LYS A 2 -6.12 -5.59 -7.01
N LYS A 3 -6.47 -4.32 -7.04
CA LYS A 3 -5.60 -3.25 -6.56
C LYS A 3 -6.02 -2.85 -5.15
N VAL A 4 -5.04 -2.69 -4.27
CA VAL A 4 -5.28 -2.29 -2.89
C VAL A 4 -4.46 -1.04 -2.59
N LEU A 5 -5.11 0.01 -2.13
CA LEU A 5 -4.44 1.23 -1.72
C LEU A 5 -4.08 1.11 -0.24
N ILE A 6 -2.80 1.25 0.05
CA ILE A 6 -2.28 1.18 1.41
C ILE A 6 -1.93 2.58 1.88
N LEU A 7 -2.64 3.07 2.88
CA LEU A 7 -2.34 4.36 3.50
C LEU A 7 -1.69 4.10 4.85
N GLU A 8 -0.38 4.32 4.92
CA GLU A 8 0.39 4.10 6.16
C GLU A 8 1.62 5.00 6.15
N ASP A 9 1.76 5.83 7.16
CA ASP A 9 2.87 6.78 7.26
C ASP A 9 4.15 6.14 7.79
N GLU A 10 4.05 5.00 8.47
CA GLU A 10 5.23 4.29 8.96
C GLU A 10 5.76 3.38 7.85
N VAL A 11 6.98 3.68 7.36
CA VAL A 11 7.55 3.02 6.19
C VAL A 11 7.72 1.51 6.40
N ASN A 12 8.18 1.09 7.56
CA ASN A 12 8.41 -0.33 7.82
C ASN A 12 7.11 -1.12 7.84
N ILE A 13 6.07 -0.56 8.44
CA ILE A 13 4.76 -1.20 8.47
C ILE A 13 4.19 -1.27 7.06
N ARG A 14 4.30 -0.18 6.31
CA ARG A 14 3.81 -0.13 4.94
C ARG A 14 4.49 -1.18 4.07
N SER A 15 5.81 -1.30 4.17
CA SER A 15 6.57 -2.30 3.41
C SER A 15 6.15 -3.72 3.75
N PHE A 16 5.91 -4.00 5.02
CA PHE A 16 5.46 -5.31 5.46
C PHE A 16 4.10 -5.66 4.84
N VAL A 17 3.18 -4.72 4.85
CA VAL A 17 1.85 -4.91 4.26
C VAL A 17 1.95 -5.13 2.75
N VAL A 18 2.81 -4.36 2.06
CA VAL A 18 3.03 -4.51 0.62
C VAL A 18 3.52 -5.92 0.29
N ILE A 19 4.49 -6.42 1.05
CA ILE A 19 5.04 -7.75 0.83
C ILE A 19 3.94 -8.81 0.97
N ASN A 20 3.14 -8.72 2.02
CA ASN A 20 2.08 -9.70 2.26
C ASN A 20 0.99 -9.66 1.20
N LEU A 21 0.57 -8.45 0.79
CA LEU A 21 -0.44 -8.32 -0.25
C LEU A 21 0.06 -8.84 -1.60
N THR A 22 1.31 -8.52 -1.93
CA THR A 22 1.90 -8.98 -3.18
C THR A 22 1.95 -10.51 -3.22
N ARG A 23 2.31 -11.14 -2.12
CA ARG A 23 2.33 -12.59 -2.03
C ARG A 23 0.95 -13.21 -2.19
N ALA A 24 -0.07 -12.50 -1.74
CA ALA A 24 -1.45 -12.96 -1.87
C ALA A 24 -2.04 -12.72 -3.26
N GLY A 25 -1.30 -12.08 -4.16
CA GLY A 25 -1.74 -11.85 -5.53
C GLY A 25 -2.42 -10.51 -5.76
N TYR A 26 -2.28 -9.56 -4.83
CA TYR A 26 -2.85 -8.22 -4.99
C TYR A 26 -1.80 -7.26 -5.53
N TYR A 27 -2.26 -6.23 -6.20
CA TYR A 27 -1.41 -5.13 -6.63
C TYR A 27 -1.48 -4.03 -5.58
N ALA A 28 -0.39 -3.78 -4.87
CA ALA A 28 -0.36 -2.82 -3.78
C ALA A 28 0.06 -1.44 -4.28
N ILE A 29 -0.72 -0.42 -3.95
CA ILE A 29 -0.42 0.97 -4.26
C ILE A 29 -0.16 1.68 -2.93
N GLU A 30 1.03 2.24 -2.78
CA GLU A 30 1.46 2.84 -1.52
C GLU A 30 1.17 4.33 -1.46
N ALA A 31 0.74 4.80 -0.29
CA ALA A 31 0.60 6.21 0.00
C ALA A 31 1.03 6.46 1.44
N GLY A 32 1.93 7.41 1.67
CA GLY A 32 2.41 7.73 3.00
C GLY A 32 1.55 8.76 3.73
N THR A 33 0.70 9.48 2.99
CA THR A 33 -0.15 10.52 3.55
C THR A 33 -1.53 10.44 2.90
N GLY A 34 -2.51 11.12 3.52
CA GLY A 34 -3.84 11.21 2.93
C GLY A 34 -3.82 11.91 1.57
N GLN A 35 -2.95 12.91 1.41
CA GLN A 35 -2.83 13.62 0.14
C GLN A 35 -2.30 12.69 -0.96
N GLU A 36 -1.31 11.88 -0.66
CA GLU A 36 -0.81 10.89 -1.62
C GLU A 36 -1.89 9.90 -2.00
N ALA A 37 -2.71 9.49 -1.05
CA ALA A 37 -3.79 8.55 -1.31
C ALA A 37 -4.81 9.15 -2.29
N LEU A 38 -5.10 10.45 -2.15
CA LEU A 38 -6.01 11.13 -3.06
C LEU A 38 -5.42 11.24 -4.48
N ASP A 39 -4.10 11.36 -4.56
CA ASP A 39 -3.40 11.49 -5.84
C ASP A 39 -3.23 10.14 -6.56
N ARG A 40 -3.45 9.05 -5.89
CA ARG A 40 -3.35 7.71 -6.48
C ARG A 40 -4.72 7.29 -7.02
#